data_7427983196d8c5607fa684118129815a
#
_entry.id   7427983196d8c5607fa684118129815a
#
_cell.length_a   1.000
_cell.length_b   1.000
_cell.length_c   1.000
_cell.angle_alpha   90.00
_cell.angle_beta   90.00
_cell.angle_gamma   90.00
#
_symmetry.space_group_name_H-M   'P 1'
#
loop_
_entity.id
_entity.type
_entity.pdbx_description
1 polymer ?
#
loop_
_entity_poly.entity_id
_entity_poly.type
_entity_poly.pdbx_seq_one_letter_code
_entity_poly.pdbx_strand_id
1 'polypeptide(L)'
;MVVLIFFLAFSSILLYFFEKLKSKNVGIFTCLRLSFVYTLVLGAFISYFFCEIFSIFNVLDLVHLAVGWLLIFMVFAILLIKSGFKFEISIPHLPSIYLAYSLIIFIIILLPLLILALLIPPNNWDSMSYHMTRVEEWRQNLNVYPFPTSNIRQVNYPPLAEYIILNLQVLSQSDYFANLVQYFSLLGALSLISLSVKSLGLDIKGQFLSVLLLLSIPMVIFQSTSTQTDLTASFFLLGVIYSVFKILKSPLIFFQDIILLGAFLFLGGLVKYTVFVFSAPFLLVVAYHIIKHASFRAICQYAIICVFYVAIIFGPFLSRNLAYFGNLTGETGLLNLMGNEHPNLFKMLGNVSKNIVDEMTIPWDAFNSILTNCVQIFHGILGVPLNSQETNYLSMPYQTNFLFAEDNASSLVHALIILGSLVFFIFKNKFPHRQKIFLYWGGLIFSFLAYSFLFKW
;
A
#
# COMPACT_ATOMS: atom_id res chain seq x y z
N MET A 1 -14.82 22.69 9.98
CA MET A 1 -14.66 22.57 11.44
C MET A 1 -14.88 21.15 11.95
N VAL A 2 -15.86 20.41 11.45
CA VAL A 2 -16.18 19.03 11.91
C VAL A 2 -15.08 18.03 11.62
N VAL A 3 -14.37 18.14 10.50
CA VAL A 3 -13.23 17.27 10.14
C VAL A 3 -12.10 17.26 11.19
N LEU A 4 -12.01 18.29 12.04
CA LEU A 4 -11.04 18.32 13.15
C LEU A 4 -11.25 17.15 14.12
N ILE A 5 -12.48 16.65 14.27
CA ILE A 5 -12.78 15.48 15.13
C ILE A 5 -12.04 14.25 14.62
N PHE A 6 -11.95 14.05 13.30
CA PHE A 6 -11.19 12.97 12.69
C PHE A 6 -9.70 13.07 13.07
N PHE A 7 -9.10 14.25 12.91
CA PHE A 7 -7.68 14.45 13.23
C PHE A 7 -7.40 14.36 14.73
N LEU A 8 -8.34 14.80 15.59
CA LEU A 8 -8.25 14.61 17.05
C LEU A 8 -8.31 13.12 17.42
N ALA A 9 -9.21 12.36 16.80
CA ALA A 9 -9.26 10.91 16.99
C ALA A 9 -7.95 10.23 16.55
N PHE A 10 -7.42 10.55 15.38
CA PHE A 10 -6.13 10.05 14.92
C PHE A 10 -4.98 10.41 15.89
N SER A 11 -4.94 11.64 16.37
CA SER A 11 -3.94 12.09 17.34
C SER A 11 -4.05 11.33 18.66
N SER A 12 -5.25 11.09 19.16
CA SER A 12 -5.47 10.34 20.41
C SER A 12 -5.05 8.87 20.27
N ILE A 13 -5.35 8.22 19.12
CA ILE A 13 -4.89 6.87 18.79
C ILE A 13 -3.36 6.82 18.74
N LEU A 14 -2.73 7.79 18.06
CA LEU A 14 -1.27 7.89 17.94
C LEU A 14 -0.60 7.98 19.31
N LEU A 15 -1.08 8.88 20.17
CA LEU A 15 -0.56 9.09 21.51
C LEU A 15 -0.75 7.83 22.38
N TYR A 16 -1.89 7.16 22.27
CA TYR A 16 -2.16 5.92 23.00
C TYR A 16 -1.17 4.82 22.61
N PHE A 17 -0.94 4.57 21.33
CA PHE A 17 0.04 3.59 20.90
C PHE A 17 1.47 3.98 21.28
N PHE A 18 1.78 5.26 21.21
CA PHE A 18 3.10 5.76 21.60
C PHE A 18 3.37 5.46 23.09
N GLU A 19 2.44 5.77 23.98
CA GLU A 19 2.55 5.52 25.42
C GLU A 19 2.67 4.02 25.71
N LYS A 20 1.84 3.21 25.05
CA LYS A 20 1.86 1.75 25.15
C LYS A 20 3.19 1.12 24.71
N LEU A 21 3.86 1.69 23.71
CA LEU A 21 5.16 1.23 23.22
C LEU A 21 6.31 1.76 24.10
N LYS A 22 6.23 3.00 24.57
CA LYS A 22 7.18 3.61 25.50
C LYS A 22 7.29 2.78 26.80
N SER A 23 6.15 2.34 27.33
CA SER A 23 6.10 1.47 28.53
C SER A 23 6.82 0.11 28.36
N LYS A 24 7.10 -0.32 27.12
CA LYS A 24 7.83 -1.56 26.79
C LYS A 24 9.33 -1.33 26.55
N ASN A 25 9.88 -0.18 26.94
CA ASN A 25 11.28 0.20 26.73
C ASN A 25 11.76 0.14 25.27
N VAL A 26 10.85 0.39 24.34
CA VAL A 26 11.17 0.56 22.91
C VAL A 26 11.74 1.95 22.69
N GLY A 27 12.83 2.08 21.97
CA GLY A 27 13.45 3.40 21.68
C GLY A 27 12.47 4.36 21.00
N ILE A 28 12.48 5.65 21.41
CA ILE A 28 11.49 6.69 21.05
C ILE A 28 11.21 6.77 19.55
N PHE A 29 12.23 6.76 18.69
CA PHE A 29 12.04 6.77 17.23
C PHE A 29 11.27 5.56 16.70
N THR A 30 11.53 4.40 17.31
CA THR A 30 10.80 3.18 16.94
C THR A 30 9.37 3.25 17.44
N CYS A 31 9.15 3.81 18.64
CA CYS A 31 7.80 4.06 19.17
C CYS A 31 7.01 4.98 18.24
N LEU A 32 7.57 6.12 17.81
CA LEU A 32 6.91 7.07 16.93
C LEU A 32 6.49 6.42 15.60
N ARG A 33 7.42 5.73 14.94
CA ARG A 33 7.14 5.06 13.65
C ARG A 33 6.07 3.97 13.77
N LEU A 34 6.21 3.11 14.79
CA LEU A 34 5.23 2.03 15.01
C LEU A 34 3.87 2.58 15.41
N SER A 35 3.83 3.59 16.29
CA SER A 35 2.57 4.23 16.69
C SER A 35 1.85 4.84 15.50
N PHE A 36 2.60 5.52 14.63
CA PHE A 36 2.05 6.10 13.41
C PHE A 36 1.49 5.02 12.47
N VAL A 37 2.25 3.96 12.23
CA VAL A 37 1.82 2.81 11.41
C VAL A 37 0.56 2.16 11.99
N TYR A 38 0.52 1.89 13.29
CA TYR A 38 -0.65 1.29 13.94
C TYR A 38 -1.87 2.22 13.89
N THR A 39 -1.66 3.53 13.98
CA THR A 39 -2.72 4.54 13.84
C THR A 39 -3.32 4.52 12.44
N LEU A 40 -2.49 4.45 11.40
CA LEU A 40 -2.98 4.36 10.01
C LEU A 40 -3.77 3.08 9.77
N VAL A 41 -3.29 1.93 10.25
CA VAL A 41 -3.99 0.64 10.10
C VAL A 41 -5.32 0.64 10.84
N LEU A 42 -5.33 1.11 12.09
CA LEU A 42 -6.55 1.17 12.88
C LEU A 42 -7.54 2.22 12.33
N GLY A 43 -7.03 3.39 11.90
CA GLY A 43 -7.85 4.42 11.27
C GLY A 43 -8.49 3.95 9.96
N ALA A 44 -7.76 3.21 9.14
CA ALA A 44 -8.30 2.58 7.94
C ALA A 44 -9.40 1.56 8.28
N PHE A 45 -9.18 0.72 9.29
CA PHE A 45 -10.20 -0.24 9.77
C PHE A 45 -11.45 0.46 10.30
N ILE A 46 -11.30 1.54 11.09
CA ILE A 46 -12.43 2.31 11.62
C ILE A 46 -13.20 3.00 10.47
N SER A 47 -12.49 3.60 9.52
CA SER A 47 -13.11 4.21 8.33
C SER A 47 -13.92 3.19 7.53
N TYR A 48 -13.35 2.01 7.31
CA TYR A 48 -14.02 0.88 6.69
C TYR A 48 -15.30 0.51 7.46
N PHE A 49 -15.15 0.31 8.78
CA PHE A 49 -16.25 -0.11 9.64
C PHE A 49 -17.41 0.89 9.64
N PHE A 50 -17.13 2.19 9.70
CA PHE A 50 -18.17 3.22 9.61
C PHE A 50 -18.86 3.23 8.25
N CYS A 51 -18.11 3.10 7.15
CA CYS A 51 -18.70 3.02 5.82
C CYS A 51 -19.67 1.83 5.70
N GLU A 52 -19.27 0.64 6.17
CA GLU A 52 -20.11 -0.54 6.08
C GLU A 52 -21.33 -0.48 7.01
N ILE A 53 -21.16 -0.10 8.29
CA ILE A 53 -22.26 -0.08 9.27
C ILE A 53 -23.27 1.01 8.93
N PHE A 54 -22.83 2.24 8.65
CA PHE A 54 -23.76 3.33 8.37
C PHE A 54 -24.48 3.14 7.02
N SER A 55 -23.87 2.41 6.09
CA SER A 55 -24.53 2.05 4.83
C SER A 55 -25.70 1.09 5.00
N ILE A 56 -25.67 0.20 5.99
CA ILE A 56 -26.80 -0.71 6.28
C ILE A 56 -28.08 0.07 6.57
N PHE A 57 -27.94 1.23 7.21
CA PHE A 57 -29.07 2.08 7.61
C PHE A 57 -29.27 3.28 6.67
N ASN A 58 -28.49 3.44 5.61
CA ASN A 58 -28.46 4.60 4.71
C ASN A 58 -28.26 5.93 5.46
N VAL A 59 -27.36 5.94 6.44
CA VAL A 59 -27.06 7.10 7.29
C VAL A 59 -25.56 7.47 7.26
N LEU A 60 -24.91 7.26 6.12
CA LEU A 60 -23.49 7.63 5.93
C LEU A 60 -23.37 9.15 5.69
N ASP A 61 -23.78 9.93 6.66
CA ASP A 61 -23.85 11.39 6.63
C ASP A 61 -22.90 12.06 7.63
N LEU A 62 -22.87 13.40 7.59
CA LEU A 62 -22.02 14.23 8.44
C LEU A 62 -22.23 13.95 9.95
N VAL A 63 -23.49 13.82 10.38
CA VAL A 63 -23.82 13.72 11.82
C VAL A 63 -23.35 12.38 12.36
N HIS A 64 -23.69 11.28 11.69
CA HIS A 64 -23.33 9.93 12.14
C HIS A 64 -21.82 9.70 12.13
N LEU A 65 -21.13 10.16 11.06
CA LEU A 65 -19.67 10.08 11.01
C LEU A 65 -19.00 10.95 12.08
N ALA A 66 -19.48 12.18 12.30
CA ALA A 66 -18.94 13.06 13.35
C ALA A 66 -19.11 12.45 14.74
N VAL A 67 -20.28 11.90 15.05
CA VAL A 67 -20.55 11.20 16.31
C VAL A 67 -19.66 9.97 16.44
N GLY A 68 -19.54 9.15 15.38
CA GLY A 68 -18.67 7.98 15.36
C GLY A 68 -17.22 8.33 15.67
N TRP A 69 -16.63 9.29 14.97
CA TRP A 69 -15.26 9.73 15.22
C TRP A 69 -15.09 10.43 16.58
N LEU A 70 -16.07 11.16 17.07
CA LEU A 70 -16.06 11.72 18.42
C LEU A 70 -16.04 10.63 19.49
N LEU A 71 -16.81 9.55 19.32
CA LEU A 71 -16.79 8.40 20.22
C LEU A 71 -15.39 7.72 20.21
N ILE A 72 -14.79 7.55 19.05
CA ILE A 72 -13.41 7.03 18.96
C ILE A 72 -12.44 7.95 19.69
N PHE A 73 -12.51 9.26 19.48
CA PHE A 73 -11.68 10.23 20.20
C PHE A 73 -11.86 10.09 21.73
N MET A 74 -13.10 10.04 22.21
CA MET A 74 -13.38 9.92 23.65
C MET A 74 -12.83 8.61 24.23
N VAL A 75 -13.00 7.49 23.51
CA VAL A 75 -12.47 6.19 23.97
C VAL A 75 -10.95 6.27 24.12
N PHE A 76 -10.22 6.75 23.12
CA PHE A 76 -8.76 6.82 23.19
C PHE A 76 -8.26 7.90 24.17
N ALA A 77 -8.98 9.01 24.35
CA ALA A 77 -8.68 10.00 25.37
C ALA A 77 -8.83 9.41 26.79
N ILE A 78 -9.90 8.65 27.05
CA ILE A 78 -10.09 7.95 28.33
C ILE A 78 -8.97 6.91 28.55
N LEU A 79 -8.61 6.13 27.53
CA LEU A 79 -7.50 5.16 27.62
C LEU A 79 -6.16 5.84 27.91
N LEU A 80 -5.90 7.01 27.32
CA LEU A 80 -4.72 7.83 27.59
C LEU A 80 -4.70 8.32 29.04
N ILE A 81 -5.77 8.87 29.53
CA ILE A 81 -5.89 9.32 30.94
C ILE A 81 -5.63 8.14 31.90
N LYS A 82 -6.26 6.97 31.65
CA LYS A 82 -6.06 5.77 32.44
C LYS A 82 -4.65 5.21 32.39
N SER A 83 -3.90 5.44 31.29
CA SER A 83 -2.49 5.01 31.19
C SER A 83 -1.53 5.88 32.00
N GLY A 84 -2.00 6.94 32.64
CA GLY A 84 -1.17 7.91 33.36
C GLY A 84 -0.33 8.77 32.43
N PHE A 85 -0.80 8.99 31.19
CA PHE A 85 -0.11 9.79 30.18
C PHE A 85 0.29 11.16 30.75
N LYS A 86 1.58 11.44 30.67
CA LYS A 86 2.14 12.77 30.93
C LYS A 86 2.76 13.29 29.64
N PHE A 87 2.35 14.47 29.24
CA PHE A 87 2.90 15.12 28.06
C PHE A 87 4.34 15.57 28.35
N GLU A 88 5.29 14.68 28.15
CA GLU A 88 6.72 14.99 28.26
C GLU A 88 7.31 14.99 26.85
N ILE A 89 7.75 16.17 26.38
CA ILE A 89 8.49 16.30 25.13
C ILE A 89 9.91 15.82 25.37
N SER A 90 10.14 14.51 25.26
CA SER A 90 11.51 13.99 25.20
C SER A 90 11.97 14.04 23.74
N ILE A 91 12.83 15.00 23.44
CA ILE A 91 13.47 15.08 22.11
C ILE A 91 14.40 13.88 22.00
N PRO A 92 14.21 13.00 20.99
CA PRO A 92 15.07 11.86 20.81
C PRO A 92 16.52 12.30 20.55
N HIS A 93 17.49 11.69 21.21
CA HIS A 93 18.90 11.91 20.91
C HIS A 93 19.25 11.29 19.53
N LEU A 94 19.01 12.06 18.47
CA LEU A 94 19.61 11.80 17.16
C LEU A 94 20.94 12.55 17.09
N PRO A 95 21.97 11.98 16.47
CA PRO A 95 23.11 12.76 16.06
C PRO A 95 22.63 13.99 15.28
N SER A 96 23.15 15.18 15.60
CA SER A 96 22.70 16.47 15.06
C SER A 96 22.62 16.51 13.53
N ILE A 97 23.50 15.76 12.86
CA ILE A 97 23.53 15.66 11.40
C ILE A 97 22.27 14.98 10.84
N TYR A 98 21.76 13.90 11.47
CA TYR A 98 20.53 13.21 10.99
C TYR A 98 19.28 14.03 11.31
N LEU A 99 19.30 14.80 12.40
CA LEU A 99 18.24 15.77 12.68
C LEU A 99 18.19 16.83 11.59
N ALA A 100 19.35 17.40 11.22
CA ALA A 100 19.45 18.39 10.16
C ALA A 100 18.97 17.83 8.81
N TYR A 101 19.41 16.64 8.42
CA TYR A 101 18.95 16.00 7.19
C TYR A 101 17.44 15.70 7.22
N SER A 102 16.88 15.28 8.34
CA SER A 102 15.43 15.06 8.48
C SER A 102 14.65 16.36 8.31
N LEU A 103 15.13 17.46 8.87
CA LEU A 103 14.55 18.80 8.67
C LEU A 103 14.63 19.26 7.21
N ILE A 104 15.77 19.03 6.55
CA ILE A 104 15.94 19.36 5.13
C ILE A 104 14.94 18.56 4.28
N ILE A 105 14.81 17.24 4.49
CA ILE A 105 13.82 16.41 3.78
C ILE A 105 12.42 16.92 4.05
N PHE A 106 12.10 17.23 5.31
CA PHE A 106 10.79 17.74 5.65
C PHE A 106 10.48 19.07 4.93
N ILE A 107 11.38 20.02 4.95
CA ILE A 107 11.17 21.35 4.35
C ILE A 107 11.18 21.29 2.83
N ILE A 108 12.07 20.49 2.21
CA ILE A 108 12.25 20.50 0.75
C ILE A 108 11.32 19.53 0.04
N ILE A 109 10.92 18.43 0.68
CA ILE A 109 10.10 17.39 0.04
C ILE A 109 8.74 17.24 0.71
N LEU A 110 8.70 16.87 1.98
CA LEU A 110 7.44 16.47 2.63
C LEU A 110 6.49 17.64 2.84
N LEU A 111 6.98 18.82 3.22
CA LEU A 111 6.14 20.00 3.40
C LEU A 111 5.56 20.53 2.09
N PRO A 112 6.30 20.67 0.98
CA PRO A 112 5.72 20.99 -0.33
C PRO A 112 4.68 19.96 -0.78
N LEU A 113 4.94 18.66 -0.61
CA LEU A 113 3.95 17.62 -0.95
C LEU A 113 2.68 17.72 -0.10
N LEU A 114 2.81 18.05 1.21
CA LEU A 114 1.65 18.31 2.06
C LEU A 114 0.85 19.52 1.58
N ILE A 115 1.54 20.61 1.23
CA ILE A 115 0.90 21.83 0.71
C ILE A 115 0.17 21.51 -0.60
N LEU A 116 0.80 20.78 -1.53
CA LEU A 116 0.18 20.35 -2.77
C LEU A 116 -1.04 19.45 -2.52
N ALA A 117 -0.91 18.47 -1.63
CA ALA A 117 -2.01 17.56 -1.28
C ALA A 117 -3.22 18.28 -0.66
N LEU A 118 -3.02 19.45 -0.02
CA LEU A 118 -4.09 20.26 0.57
C LEU A 118 -4.65 21.32 -0.38
N LEU A 119 -3.85 21.87 -1.30
CA LEU A 119 -4.25 23.01 -2.11
C LEU A 119 -4.70 22.61 -3.52
N ILE A 120 -4.21 21.48 -4.04
CA ILE A 120 -4.56 21.03 -5.39
C ILE A 120 -5.66 19.99 -5.30
N PRO A 121 -6.82 20.22 -5.93
CA PRO A 121 -7.87 19.20 -5.97
C PRO A 121 -7.41 17.99 -6.78
N PRO A 122 -8.01 16.79 -6.54
CA PRO A 122 -7.80 15.63 -7.38
C PRO A 122 -8.07 15.96 -8.85
N ASN A 123 -7.09 15.74 -9.74
CA ASN A 123 -7.17 16.24 -11.12
C ASN A 123 -6.61 15.27 -12.17
N ASN A 124 -6.13 14.09 -11.78
CA ASN A 124 -5.67 13.10 -12.74
C ASN A 124 -6.84 12.29 -13.33
N TRP A 125 -6.57 11.55 -14.40
CA TRP A 125 -7.60 10.79 -15.12
C TRP A 125 -8.31 9.77 -14.22
N ASP A 126 -7.58 8.97 -13.48
CA ASP A 126 -8.15 7.94 -12.62
C ASP A 126 -8.90 8.53 -11.43
N SER A 127 -8.36 9.58 -10.81
CA SER A 127 -9.05 10.33 -9.77
C SER A 127 -10.43 10.83 -10.22
N MET A 128 -10.49 11.45 -11.41
CA MET A 128 -11.72 12.06 -11.92
C MET A 128 -12.68 11.04 -12.55
N SER A 129 -12.16 9.95 -13.15
CA SER A 129 -13.00 9.00 -13.88
C SER A 129 -13.68 7.97 -12.96
N TYR A 130 -13.05 7.55 -11.87
CA TYR A 130 -13.67 6.55 -10.98
C TYR A 130 -13.43 6.71 -9.48
N HIS A 131 -12.27 7.22 -8.99
CA HIS A 131 -12.04 7.32 -7.55
C HIS A 131 -12.94 8.36 -6.89
N MET A 132 -12.88 9.63 -7.32
CA MET A 132 -13.66 10.70 -6.73
C MET A 132 -15.14 10.63 -7.14
N THR A 133 -15.42 10.16 -8.36
CA THR A 133 -16.80 9.98 -8.84
C THR A 133 -17.55 9.00 -7.94
N ARG A 134 -16.95 7.82 -7.63
CA ARG A 134 -17.60 6.84 -6.74
C ARG A 134 -17.76 7.35 -5.30
N VAL A 135 -16.80 8.13 -4.80
CA VAL A 135 -16.89 8.76 -3.48
C VAL A 135 -18.07 9.73 -3.41
N GLU A 136 -18.25 10.54 -4.45
CA GLU A 136 -19.34 11.50 -4.51
C GLU A 136 -20.71 10.81 -4.64
N GLU A 137 -20.82 9.76 -5.46
CA GLU A 137 -22.04 8.94 -5.57
C GLU A 137 -22.42 8.33 -4.21
N TRP A 138 -21.45 7.76 -3.50
CA TRP A 138 -21.70 7.22 -2.17
C TRP A 138 -22.12 8.29 -1.15
N ARG A 139 -21.50 9.48 -1.22
CA ARG A 139 -21.87 10.62 -0.37
C ARG A 139 -23.32 11.05 -0.60
N GLN A 140 -23.75 11.11 -1.86
CA GLN A 140 -25.12 11.50 -2.22
C GLN A 140 -26.13 10.41 -1.84
N ASN A 141 -25.78 9.14 -2.03
CA ASN A 141 -26.63 8.00 -1.71
C ASN A 141 -26.67 7.63 -0.21
N LEU A 142 -25.82 8.25 0.62
CA LEU A 142 -25.64 7.96 2.05
C LEU A 142 -25.29 6.50 2.36
N ASN A 143 -24.72 5.77 1.38
CA ASN A 143 -24.30 4.39 1.50
C ASN A 143 -23.24 4.04 0.44
N VAL A 144 -22.57 2.88 0.60
CA VAL A 144 -21.53 2.39 -0.30
C VAL A 144 -22.00 1.29 -1.25
N TYR A 145 -23.30 1.22 -1.51
CA TYR A 145 -23.84 0.23 -2.44
C TYR A 145 -23.49 0.55 -3.89
N PRO A 146 -23.47 -0.48 -4.76
CA PRO A 146 -23.33 -0.28 -6.20
C PRO A 146 -24.47 0.59 -6.75
N PHE A 147 -24.15 1.38 -7.76
CA PHE A 147 -25.08 2.31 -8.43
C PHE A 147 -24.95 2.16 -9.95
N PRO A 148 -25.96 2.57 -10.73
CA PRO A 148 -25.89 2.52 -12.19
C PRO A 148 -24.75 3.42 -12.72
N THR A 149 -23.84 2.85 -13.50
CA THR A 149 -22.72 3.58 -14.11
C THR A 149 -22.27 2.93 -15.40
N SER A 150 -21.78 3.71 -16.35
CA SER A 150 -21.09 3.23 -17.54
C SER A 150 -19.62 2.87 -17.30
N ASN A 151 -19.03 3.37 -16.20
CA ASN A 151 -17.65 3.05 -15.83
C ASN A 151 -17.64 1.99 -14.71
N ILE A 152 -17.53 0.74 -15.13
CA ILE A 152 -17.59 -0.42 -14.22
C ILE A 152 -16.53 -0.37 -13.09
N ARG A 153 -15.43 0.35 -13.27
CA ARG A 153 -14.37 0.51 -12.25
C ARG A 153 -14.92 1.16 -10.97
N GLN A 154 -15.92 2.04 -11.09
CA GLN A 154 -16.54 2.72 -9.96
C GLN A 154 -17.25 1.78 -8.98
N VAL A 155 -17.72 0.63 -9.44
CA VAL A 155 -18.49 -0.30 -8.61
C VAL A 155 -17.79 -1.65 -8.39
N ASN A 156 -16.75 -1.97 -9.18
CA ASN A 156 -16.08 -3.27 -9.16
C ASN A 156 -14.74 -3.28 -8.41
N TYR A 157 -14.04 -2.15 -8.31
CA TYR A 157 -12.73 -2.11 -7.65
C TYR A 157 -12.83 -2.15 -6.12
N PRO A 158 -11.81 -2.76 -5.43
CA PRO A 158 -11.74 -2.75 -3.98
C PRO A 158 -11.83 -1.31 -3.42
N PRO A 159 -12.59 -1.07 -2.33
CA PRO A 159 -13.04 0.29 -2.01
C PRO A 159 -12.30 0.99 -0.85
N LEU A 160 -11.32 0.36 -0.16
CA LEU A 160 -10.87 0.86 1.15
C LEU A 160 -10.23 2.26 1.11
N ALA A 161 -9.44 2.58 0.08
CA ALA A 161 -8.82 3.90 -0.01
C ALA A 161 -9.88 4.99 -0.15
N GLU A 162 -10.89 4.74 -0.98
CA GLU A 162 -12.00 5.66 -1.18
C GLU A 162 -12.95 5.73 0.03
N TYR A 163 -13.03 4.67 0.84
CA TYR A 163 -13.75 4.76 2.12
C TYR A 163 -13.07 5.73 3.09
N ILE A 164 -11.74 5.76 3.12
CA ILE A 164 -11.02 6.75 3.94
C ILE A 164 -11.25 8.16 3.38
N ILE A 165 -11.18 8.33 2.05
CA ILE A 165 -11.50 9.60 1.38
C ILE A 165 -12.94 10.03 1.69
N LEU A 166 -13.91 9.12 1.61
CA LEU A 166 -15.33 9.38 1.88
C LEU A 166 -15.54 9.91 3.31
N ASN A 167 -14.89 9.32 4.31
CA ASN A 167 -14.94 9.83 5.68
C ASN A 167 -14.44 11.27 5.76
N LEU A 168 -13.31 11.58 5.12
CA LEU A 168 -12.74 12.94 5.10
C LEU A 168 -13.66 13.91 4.34
N GLN A 169 -14.19 13.51 3.18
CA GLN A 169 -15.03 14.34 2.34
C GLN A 169 -16.38 14.64 3.00
N VAL A 170 -17.00 13.66 3.64
CA VAL A 170 -18.26 13.88 4.37
C VAL A 170 -18.04 14.80 5.59
N LEU A 171 -16.95 14.62 6.35
CA LEU A 171 -16.68 15.43 7.53
C LEU A 171 -16.21 16.86 7.21
N SER A 172 -15.55 17.07 6.09
CA SER A 172 -15.08 18.39 5.64
C SER A 172 -16.10 19.12 4.77
N GLN A 173 -17.04 18.39 4.17
CA GLN A 173 -17.95 18.87 3.10
C GLN A 173 -17.16 19.39 1.88
N SER A 174 -15.95 18.85 1.63
CA SER A 174 -15.05 19.27 0.58
C SER A 174 -14.07 18.15 0.25
N ASP A 175 -13.47 18.18 -0.93
CA ASP A 175 -12.40 17.29 -1.39
C ASP A 175 -10.97 17.70 -0.96
N TYR A 176 -10.82 18.82 -0.25
CA TYR A 176 -9.51 19.35 0.19
C TYR A 176 -8.62 18.33 0.89
N PHE A 177 -9.18 17.33 1.55
CA PHE A 177 -8.43 16.33 2.30
C PHE A 177 -8.29 15.00 1.57
N ALA A 178 -8.81 14.87 0.35
CA ALA A 178 -8.83 13.61 -0.39
C ALA A 178 -7.41 13.06 -0.66
N ASN A 179 -6.50 13.92 -1.12
CA ASN A 179 -5.11 13.56 -1.42
C ASN A 179 -4.30 13.20 -0.16
N LEU A 180 -4.74 13.59 1.04
CA LEU A 180 -4.04 13.25 2.28
C LEU A 180 -3.97 11.75 2.54
N VAL A 181 -4.86 10.95 1.97
CA VAL A 181 -4.83 9.49 2.13
C VAL A 181 -3.54 8.93 1.56
N GLN A 182 -3.15 9.37 0.36
CA GLN A 182 -1.88 8.97 -0.25
C GLN A 182 -0.69 9.61 0.45
N TYR A 183 -0.78 10.87 0.86
CA TYR A 183 0.30 11.53 1.60
C TYR A 183 0.61 10.82 2.94
N PHE A 184 -0.40 10.47 3.73
CA PHE A 184 -0.19 9.71 4.96
C PHE A 184 0.28 8.28 4.69
N SER A 185 -0.13 7.68 3.58
CA SER A 185 0.40 6.40 3.14
C SER A 185 1.89 6.48 2.79
N LEU A 186 2.35 7.58 2.16
CA LEU A 186 3.78 7.85 1.99
C LEU A 186 4.52 7.87 3.33
N LEU A 187 4.04 8.64 4.31
CA LEU A 187 4.68 8.71 5.63
C LEU A 187 4.70 7.34 6.34
N GLY A 188 3.62 6.56 6.16
CA GLY A 188 3.54 5.17 6.62
C GLY A 188 4.57 4.26 5.95
N ALA A 189 4.71 4.36 4.63
CA ALA A 189 5.69 3.61 3.85
C ALA A 189 7.14 3.96 4.25
N LEU A 190 7.46 5.25 4.43
CA LEU A 190 8.76 5.72 4.93
C LEU A 190 9.06 5.14 6.34
N SER A 191 8.05 5.08 7.18
CA SER A 191 8.16 4.50 8.53
C SER A 191 8.44 2.99 8.43
N LEU A 192 7.68 2.26 7.61
CA LEU A 192 7.82 0.81 7.46
C LEU A 192 9.13 0.40 6.79
N ILE A 193 9.59 1.11 5.74
CA ILE A 193 10.86 0.76 5.08
C ILE A 193 12.03 0.95 6.06
N SER A 194 12.06 2.06 6.81
CA SER A 194 13.11 2.31 7.79
C SER A 194 13.07 1.31 8.96
N LEU A 195 11.88 0.87 9.41
CA LEU A 195 11.72 -0.18 10.42
C LEU A 195 12.16 -1.55 9.88
N SER A 196 11.87 -1.87 8.62
CA SER A 196 12.29 -3.11 7.97
C SER A 196 13.80 -3.18 7.87
N VAL A 197 14.47 -2.11 7.43
CA VAL A 197 15.93 -2.01 7.36
C VAL A 197 16.58 -2.11 8.75
N LYS A 198 15.99 -1.46 9.76
CA LYS A 198 16.39 -1.66 11.17
C LYS A 198 16.26 -3.12 11.58
N SER A 199 15.18 -3.79 11.16
CA SER A 199 14.94 -5.19 11.49
C SER A 199 15.96 -6.13 10.86
N LEU A 200 16.59 -5.74 9.77
CA LEU A 200 17.70 -6.43 9.12
C LEU A 200 19.06 -6.14 9.77
N GLY A 201 19.10 -5.31 10.82
CA GLY A 201 20.30 -5.01 11.60
C GLY A 201 21.10 -3.81 11.11
N LEU A 202 20.57 -3.01 10.15
CA LEU A 202 21.26 -1.81 9.71
C LEU A 202 21.11 -0.68 10.74
N ASP A 203 22.15 0.15 10.80
CA ASP A 203 22.22 1.34 11.66
C ASP A 203 21.34 2.50 11.17
N ILE A 204 21.48 3.65 11.80
CA ILE A 204 20.71 4.85 11.44
C ILE A 204 21.04 5.33 10.02
N LYS A 205 22.27 5.12 9.51
CA LYS A 205 22.66 5.50 8.15
C LYS A 205 21.88 4.69 7.12
N GLY A 206 21.82 3.36 7.32
CA GLY A 206 21.07 2.47 6.44
C GLY A 206 19.56 2.80 6.45
N GLN A 207 19.00 3.10 7.63
CA GLN A 207 17.60 3.51 7.76
C GLN A 207 17.32 4.82 7.03
N PHE A 208 18.22 5.79 7.14
CA PHE A 208 18.09 7.08 6.47
C PHE A 208 18.21 6.94 4.95
N LEU A 209 19.20 6.17 4.47
CA LEU A 209 19.37 5.89 3.05
C LEU A 209 18.13 5.22 2.44
N SER A 210 17.48 4.30 3.15
CA SER A 210 16.25 3.66 2.68
C SER A 210 15.09 4.65 2.50
N VAL A 211 14.99 5.65 3.38
CA VAL A 211 14.01 6.75 3.27
C VAL A 211 14.31 7.61 2.03
N LEU A 212 15.58 7.98 1.81
CA LEU A 212 15.99 8.76 0.64
C LEU A 212 15.73 8.00 -0.66
N LEU A 213 16.06 6.70 -0.72
CA LEU A 213 15.79 5.87 -1.89
C LEU A 213 14.30 5.80 -2.21
N LEU A 214 13.44 5.65 -1.22
CA LEU A 214 12.00 5.63 -1.46
C LEU A 214 11.49 6.99 -1.96
N LEU A 215 11.95 8.10 -1.35
CA LEU A 215 11.58 9.46 -1.77
C LEU A 215 12.16 9.86 -3.13
N SER A 216 13.19 9.19 -3.62
CA SER A 216 13.75 9.48 -4.95
C SER A 216 13.04 8.75 -6.09
N ILE A 217 12.05 7.90 -5.82
CA ILE A 217 11.21 7.25 -6.83
C ILE A 217 10.17 8.27 -7.34
N PRO A 218 10.17 8.64 -8.64
CA PRO A 218 9.26 9.66 -9.15
C PRO A 218 7.79 9.33 -8.92
N MET A 219 7.37 8.09 -9.18
CA MET A 219 6.00 7.62 -8.95
C MET A 219 5.53 7.84 -7.50
N VAL A 220 6.42 7.64 -6.52
CA VAL A 220 6.09 7.86 -5.10
C VAL A 220 5.77 9.32 -4.82
N ILE A 221 6.52 10.24 -5.43
CA ILE A 221 6.31 11.68 -5.29
C ILE A 221 4.98 12.09 -5.94
N PHE A 222 4.76 11.73 -7.21
CA PHE A 222 3.54 12.10 -7.92
C PHE A 222 2.29 11.54 -7.26
N GLN A 223 2.28 10.28 -6.89
CA GLN A 223 1.12 9.66 -6.29
C GLN A 223 0.81 10.18 -4.88
N SER A 224 1.81 10.70 -4.17
CA SER A 224 1.59 11.22 -2.81
C SER A 224 0.66 12.43 -2.72
N THR A 225 0.37 13.08 -3.84
CA THR A 225 -0.49 14.27 -3.95
C THR A 225 -1.73 14.02 -4.82
N SER A 226 -2.10 12.76 -5.03
CA SER A 226 -3.26 12.34 -5.84
C SER A 226 -4.24 11.48 -5.02
N THR A 227 -5.34 11.05 -5.61
CA THR A 227 -6.27 10.08 -5.02
C THR A 227 -6.15 8.68 -5.63
N GLN A 228 -5.07 8.40 -6.35
CA GLN A 228 -4.75 7.04 -6.76
C GLN A 228 -4.49 6.15 -5.54
N THR A 229 -4.56 4.82 -5.70
CA THR A 229 -4.55 3.91 -4.55
C THR A 229 -3.24 3.14 -4.38
N ASP A 230 -2.27 3.32 -5.31
CA ASP A 230 -1.07 2.50 -5.37
C ASP A 230 -0.12 2.70 -4.18
N LEU A 231 0.03 3.94 -3.72
CA LEU A 231 0.88 4.22 -2.57
C LEU A 231 0.26 3.71 -1.27
N THR A 232 -1.08 3.76 -1.15
CA THR A 232 -1.81 3.14 -0.04
C THR A 232 -1.67 1.61 -0.07
N ALA A 233 -1.79 0.98 -1.24
CA ALA A 233 -1.55 -0.45 -1.41
C ALA A 233 -0.09 -0.82 -1.06
N SER A 234 0.88 -0.01 -1.47
CA SER A 234 2.30 -0.17 -1.15
C SER A 234 2.59 -0.06 0.34
N PHE A 235 1.92 0.85 1.06
CA PHE A 235 2.00 0.94 2.52
C PHE A 235 1.57 -0.37 3.18
N PHE A 236 0.43 -0.92 2.79
CA PHE A 236 -0.06 -2.19 3.33
C PHE A 236 0.86 -3.36 2.95
N LEU A 237 1.36 -3.44 1.72
CA LEU A 237 2.32 -4.46 1.28
C LEU A 237 3.62 -4.40 2.09
N LEU A 238 4.18 -3.22 2.30
CA LEU A 238 5.36 -3.03 3.17
C LEU A 238 5.07 -3.49 4.61
N GLY A 239 3.85 -3.27 5.10
CA GLY A 239 3.39 -3.76 6.39
C GLY A 239 3.34 -5.29 6.47
N VAL A 240 2.88 -5.97 5.41
CA VAL A 240 2.95 -7.44 5.29
C VAL A 240 4.40 -7.91 5.35
N ILE A 241 5.28 -7.35 4.53
CA ILE A 241 6.71 -7.72 4.48
C ILE A 241 7.38 -7.50 5.85
N TYR A 242 7.14 -6.36 6.48
CA TYR A 242 7.64 -6.06 7.83
C TYR A 242 7.17 -7.09 8.87
N SER A 243 5.88 -7.46 8.83
CA SER A 243 5.28 -8.43 9.75
C SER A 243 5.86 -9.83 9.52
N VAL A 244 6.06 -10.24 8.27
CA VAL A 244 6.73 -11.50 7.90
C VAL A 244 8.12 -11.57 8.52
N PHE A 245 8.96 -10.57 8.31
CA PHE A 245 10.31 -10.55 8.89
C PHE A 245 10.30 -10.51 10.43
N LYS A 246 9.29 -9.87 11.02
CA LYS A 246 9.13 -9.87 12.47
C LYS A 246 8.79 -11.28 12.99
N ILE A 247 7.88 -11.99 12.35
CA ILE A 247 7.50 -13.37 12.71
C ILE A 247 8.69 -14.33 12.55
N LEU A 248 9.46 -14.21 11.47
CA LEU A 248 10.60 -15.07 11.16
C LEU A 248 11.82 -14.87 12.10
N LYS A 249 11.80 -13.86 12.96
CA LYS A 249 12.92 -13.62 13.92
C LYS A 249 12.98 -14.63 15.05
N SER A 250 11.87 -15.25 15.40
CA SER A 250 11.76 -16.14 16.55
C SER A 250 10.92 -17.36 16.20
N PRO A 251 11.24 -18.53 16.72
CA PRO A 251 10.34 -19.68 16.67
C PRO A 251 9.05 -19.46 17.48
N LEU A 252 9.07 -18.53 18.45
CA LEU A 252 7.86 -18.14 19.19
C LEU A 252 7.04 -17.17 18.36
N ILE A 253 5.85 -17.60 17.98
CA ILE A 253 4.91 -16.84 17.16
C ILE A 253 3.87 -16.21 18.09
N PHE A 254 3.88 -14.89 18.17
CA PHE A 254 2.92 -14.17 19.01
C PHE A 254 1.61 -13.93 18.25
N PHE A 255 0.49 -14.18 18.92
CA PHE A 255 -0.85 -14.00 18.37
C PHE A 255 -1.09 -12.58 17.80
N GLN A 256 -0.57 -11.56 18.49
CA GLN A 256 -0.63 -10.17 18.03
C GLN A 256 0.08 -9.92 16.68
N ASP A 257 1.12 -10.68 16.35
CA ASP A 257 1.84 -10.53 15.09
C ASP A 257 1.05 -11.12 13.93
N ILE A 258 0.29 -12.18 14.17
CA ILE A 258 -0.63 -12.75 13.17
C ILE A 258 -1.83 -11.82 12.95
N ILE A 259 -2.39 -11.21 13.99
CA ILE A 259 -3.43 -10.20 13.86
C ILE A 259 -2.93 -9.03 13.01
N LEU A 260 -1.73 -8.53 13.29
CA LEU A 260 -1.17 -7.40 12.55
C LEU A 260 -0.89 -7.77 11.09
N LEU A 261 -0.32 -8.95 10.83
CA LEU A 261 -0.12 -9.48 9.48
C LEU A 261 -1.44 -9.56 8.71
N GLY A 262 -2.48 -10.12 9.36
CA GLY A 262 -3.82 -10.20 8.78
C GLY A 262 -4.40 -8.82 8.49
N ALA A 263 -4.27 -7.86 9.40
CA ALA A 263 -4.74 -6.50 9.18
C ALA A 263 -4.07 -5.86 7.95
N PHE A 264 -2.74 -5.93 7.82
CA PHE A 264 -2.05 -5.42 6.63
C PHE A 264 -2.47 -6.14 5.35
N LEU A 265 -2.59 -7.46 5.39
CA LEU A 265 -2.92 -8.25 4.21
C LEU A 265 -4.34 -7.98 3.71
N PHE A 266 -5.31 -8.07 4.60
CA PHE A 266 -6.71 -8.01 4.20
C PHE A 266 -7.20 -6.59 3.94
N LEU A 267 -6.78 -5.61 4.73
CA LEU A 267 -7.03 -4.20 4.42
C LEU A 267 -6.30 -3.79 3.13
N GLY A 268 -5.05 -4.19 2.96
CA GLY A 268 -4.30 -3.93 1.73
C GLY A 268 -4.95 -4.55 0.49
N GLY A 269 -5.44 -5.79 0.60
CA GLY A 269 -6.19 -6.45 -0.48
C GLY A 269 -7.50 -5.74 -0.80
N LEU A 270 -8.14 -5.11 0.20
CA LEU A 270 -9.33 -4.27 0.00
C LEU A 270 -9.00 -2.87 -0.55
N VAL A 271 -7.73 -2.46 -0.58
CA VAL A 271 -7.25 -1.31 -1.38
C VAL A 271 -7.02 -1.74 -2.83
N LYS A 272 -6.26 -2.83 -3.02
CA LYS A 272 -5.91 -3.33 -4.37
C LYS A 272 -5.56 -4.82 -4.31
N TYR A 273 -6.18 -5.63 -5.16
CA TYR A 273 -5.95 -7.10 -5.16
C TYR A 273 -4.49 -7.50 -5.45
N THR A 274 -3.72 -6.63 -6.09
CA THR A 274 -2.29 -6.87 -6.35
C THR A 274 -1.48 -7.06 -5.07
N VAL A 275 -1.95 -6.53 -3.92
CA VAL A 275 -1.34 -6.77 -2.60
C VAL A 275 -1.28 -8.26 -2.30
N PHE A 276 -2.30 -9.05 -2.65
CA PHE A 276 -2.27 -10.51 -2.47
C PHE A 276 -1.21 -11.17 -3.35
N VAL A 277 -1.11 -10.76 -4.61
CA VAL A 277 -0.12 -11.31 -5.56
C VAL A 277 1.29 -11.06 -5.08
N PHE A 278 1.60 -9.81 -4.70
CA PHE A 278 2.93 -9.42 -4.22
C PHE A 278 3.24 -9.97 -2.81
N SER A 279 2.24 -10.26 -1.99
CA SER A 279 2.41 -10.87 -0.67
C SER A 279 2.59 -12.37 -0.71
N ALA A 280 2.09 -13.06 -1.73
CA ALA A 280 1.99 -14.53 -1.77
C ALA A 280 3.30 -15.26 -1.44
N PRO A 281 4.48 -14.95 -2.03
CA PRO A 281 5.71 -15.67 -1.72
C PRO A 281 6.15 -15.48 -0.27
N PHE A 282 5.93 -14.31 0.31
CA PHE A 282 6.25 -14.02 1.70
C PHE A 282 5.31 -14.78 2.66
N LEU A 283 4.03 -14.88 2.30
CA LEU A 283 3.04 -15.65 3.06
C LEU A 283 3.32 -17.16 3.03
N LEU A 284 3.80 -17.70 1.92
CA LEU A 284 4.23 -19.11 1.84
C LEU A 284 5.35 -19.42 2.83
N VAL A 285 6.31 -18.50 2.97
CA VAL A 285 7.42 -18.66 3.93
C VAL A 285 6.93 -18.58 5.37
N VAL A 286 6.01 -17.65 5.68
CA VAL A 286 5.40 -17.57 7.02
C VAL A 286 4.56 -18.82 7.29
N ALA A 287 3.78 -19.29 6.33
CA ALA A 287 2.99 -20.52 6.49
C ALA A 287 3.88 -21.72 6.81
N TYR A 288 4.99 -21.88 6.08
CA TYR A 288 5.99 -22.92 6.38
C TYR A 288 6.58 -22.76 7.81
N HIS A 289 6.93 -21.53 8.20
CA HIS A 289 7.44 -21.24 9.54
C HIS A 289 6.42 -21.58 10.63
N ILE A 290 5.15 -21.22 10.43
CA ILE A 290 4.04 -21.54 11.33
C ILE A 290 3.85 -23.06 11.46
N ILE A 291 3.80 -23.78 10.34
CA ILE A 291 3.63 -25.26 10.35
C ILE A 291 4.78 -25.93 11.11
N LYS A 292 6.00 -25.42 10.98
CA LYS A 292 7.20 -25.98 11.61
C LYS A 292 7.27 -25.72 13.12
N HIS A 293 6.77 -24.59 13.61
CA HIS A 293 7.04 -24.11 14.98
C HIS A 293 5.79 -23.96 15.84
N ALA A 294 4.60 -23.86 15.27
CA ALA A 294 3.36 -23.70 16.03
C ALA A 294 2.71 -25.05 16.34
N SER A 295 2.01 -25.13 17.48
CA SER A 295 1.16 -26.27 17.79
C SER A 295 -0.07 -26.33 16.87
N PHE A 296 -0.65 -27.49 16.68
CA PHE A 296 -1.87 -27.65 15.89
C PHE A 296 -3.00 -26.72 16.36
N ARG A 297 -3.16 -26.57 17.67
CA ARG A 297 -4.13 -25.63 18.27
C ARG A 297 -3.87 -24.19 17.85
N ALA A 298 -2.61 -23.75 17.83
CA ALA A 298 -2.24 -22.39 17.40
C ALA A 298 -2.51 -22.22 15.91
N ILE A 299 -2.22 -23.21 15.07
CA ILE A 299 -2.53 -23.17 13.62
C ILE A 299 -4.04 -23.00 13.41
N CYS A 300 -4.87 -23.77 14.14
CA CYS A 300 -6.33 -23.59 14.06
C CYS A 300 -6.77 -22.19 14.47
N GLN A 301 -6.18 -21.63 15.54
CA GLN A 301 -6.47 -20.24 15.97
C GLN A 301 -6.09 -19.22 14.88
N TYR A 302 -4.94 -19.38 14.23
CA TYR A 302 -4.51 -18.49 13.13
C TYR A 302 -5.41 -18.62 11.89
N ALA A 303 -5.86 -19.85 11.57
CA ALA A 303 -6.84 -20.07 10.50
C ALA A 303 -8.18 -19.38 10.80
N ILE A 304 -8.66 -19.46 12.06
CA ILE A 304 -9.88 -18.75 12.48
C ILE A 304 -9.72 -17.22 12.31
N ILE A 305 -8.55 -16.65 12.65
CA ILE A 305 -8.28 -15.22 12.41
C ILE A 305 -8.39 -14.90 10.91
N CYS A 306 -7.80 -15.72 10.04
CA CYS A 306 -7.88 -15.50 8.58
C CYS A 306 -9.34 -15.55 8.10
N VAL A 307 -10.12 -16.54 8.54
CA VAL A 307 -11.56 -16.64 8.22
C VAL A 307 -12.31 -15.42 8.73
N PHE A 308 -12.02 -14.97 9.95
CA PHE A 308 -12.62 -13.77 10.51
C PHE A 308 -12.32 -12.51 9.66
N TYR A 309 -11.07 -12.32 9.22
CA TYR A 309 -10.72 -11.22 8.34
C TYR A 309 -11.43 -11.29 6.99
N VAL A 310 -11.49 -12.48 6.38
CA VAL A 310 -12.24 -12.67 5.13
C VAL A 310 -13.71 -12.33 5.35
N ALA A 311 -14.34 -12.86 6.38
CA ALA A 311 -15.76 -12.63 6.64
C ALA A 311 -16.08 -11.16 6.94
N ILE A 312 -15.27 -10.50 7.79
CA ILE A 312 -15.55 -9.13 8.23
C ILE A 312 -15.10 -8.10 7.21
N ILE A 313 -13.92 -8.25 6.57
CA ILE A 313 -13.36 -7.23 5.68
C ILE A 313 -13.79 -7.44 4.23
N PHE A 314 -13.80 -8.68 3.75
CA PHE A 314 -14.18 -8.97 2.37
C PHE A 314 -15.65 -9.36 2.22
N GLY A 315 -16.27 -9.94 3.25
CA GLY A 315 -17.65 -10.42 3.20
C GLY A 315 -18.64 -9.40 2.65
N PRO A 316 -18.72 -8.18 3.20
CA PRO A 316 -19.64 -7.14 2.71
C PRO A 316 -19.38 -6.77 1.23
N PHE A 317 -18.12 -6.60 0.83
CA PHE A 317 -17.76 -6.29 -0.55
C PHE A 317 -18.09 -7.44 -1.51
N LEU A 318 -17.73 -8.67 -1.17
CA LEU A 318 -18.03 -9.87 -1.98
C LEU A 318 -19.55 -10.12 -2.08
N SER A 319 -20.30 -9.89 -1.00
CA SER A 319 -21.77 -10.03 -1.02
C SER A 319 -22.43 -9.01 -1.94
N ARG A 320 -21.95 -7.77 -1.98
CA ARG A 320 -22.42 -6.76 -2.93
C ARG A 320 -22.07 -7.13 -4.38
N ASN A 321 -20.87 -7.64 -4.62
CA ASN A 321 -20.49 -8.13 -5.95
C ASN A 321 -21.40 -9.27 -6.39
N LEU A 322 -21.65 -10.24 -5.51
CA LEU A 322 -22.55 -11.35 -5.82
C LEU A 322 -23.98 -10.87 -6.12
N ALA A 323 -24.51 -9.93 -5.32
CA ALA A 323 -25.85 -9.40 -5.50
C ALA A 323 -25.99 -8.56 -6.78
N TYR A 324 -24.98 -7.77 -7.14
CA TYR A 324 -25.03 -6.84 -8.26
C TYR A 324 -24.59 -7.48 -9.60
N PHE A 325 -23.53 -8.30 -9.58
CA PHE A 325 -22.94 -8.91 -10.77
C PHE A 325 -23.27 -10.40 -10.93
N GLY A 326 -23.85 -11.05 -9.91
CA GLY A 326 -24.01 -12.51 -9.89
C GLY A 326 -22.71 -13.28 -9.66
N ASN A 327 -21.60 -12.61 -9.32
CA ASN A 327 -20.29 -13.18 -9.15
C ASN A 327 -19.55 -12.52 -7.97
N LEU A 328 -18.85 -13.32 -7.14
CA LEU A 328 -18.08 -12.81 -5.99
C LEU A 328 -16.93 -11.89 -6.39
N THR A 329 -16.29 -12.13 -7.52
CA THR A 329 -15.16 -11.33 -8.01
C THR A 329 -15.60 -10.07 -8.77
N GLY A 330 -16.91 -9.85 -8.90
CA GLY A 330 -17.46 -8.72 -9.63
C GLY A 330 -17.61 -9.00 -11.13
N GLU A 331 -17.53 -7.98 -11.94
CA GLU A 331 -17.72 -8.06 -13.39
C GLU A 331 -16.54 -8.80 -14.06
N THR A 332 -16.83 -9.88 -14.77
CA THR A 332 -15.82 -10.76 -15.37
C THR A 332 -15.11 -10.15 -16.57
N GLY A 333 -15.78 -9.27 -17.32
CA GLY A 333 -15.19 -8.58 -18.46
C GLY A 333 -13.98 -7.73 -18.09
N LEU A 334 -14.00 -7.08 -16.91
CA LEU A 334 -12.88 -6.30 -16.42
C LEU A 334 -11.67 -7.19 -16.08
N LEU A 335 -11.90 -8.35 -15.45
CA LEU A 335 -10.84 -9.30 -15.15
C LEU A 335 -10.21 -9.85 -16.44
N ASN A 336 -11.03 -10.15 -17.46
CA ASN A 336 -10.55 -10.61 -18.77
C ASN A 336 -9.77 -9.51 -19.51
N LEU A 337 -10.17 -8.25 -19.33
CA LEU A 337 -9.48 -7.12 -19.94
C LEU A 337 -8.05 -6.95 -19.38
N MET A 338 -7.88 -7.17 -18.07
CA MET A 338 -6.60 -6.98 -17.38
C MET A 338 -5.73 -8.24 -17.31
N GLY A 339 -6.35 -9.42 -17.31
CA GLY A 339 -5.65 -10.68 -17.20
C GLY A 339 -5.04 -11.13 -18.52
N ASN A 340 -3.85 -11.75 -18.47
CA ASN A 340 -3.25 -12.40 -19.63
C ASN A 340 -4.14 -13.54 -20.13
N GLU A 341 -4.43 -13.56 -21.42
CA GLU A 341 -5.15 -14.66 -22.05
C GLU A 341 -4.18 -15.82 -22.36
N HIS A 342 -4.58 -17.05 -21.96
CA HIS A 342 -3.74 -18.23 -22.15
C HIS A 342 -2.28 -18.01 -21.68
N PRO A 343 -2.03 -17.68 -20.40
CA PRO A 343 -0.72 -17.35 -19.92
C PRO A 343 0.25 -18.54 -20.05
N ASN A 344 1.45 -18.27 -20.54
CA ASN A 344 2.54 -19.24 -20.63
C ASN A 344 3.89 -18.56 -20.35
N LEU A 345 4.96 -19.35 -20.25
CA LEU A 345 6.29 -18.86 -19.92
C LEU A 345 6.80 -17.79 -20.90
N PHE A 346 6.56 -17.96 -22.20
CA PHE A 346 7.07 -17.04 -23.23
C PHE A 346 6.34 -15.69 -23.19
N LYS A 347 5.02 -15.69 -23.01
CA LYS A 347 4.21 -14.47 -22.80
C LYS A 347 4.63 -13.76 -21.52
N MET A 348 4.85 -14.51 -20.43
CA MET A 348 5.36 -13.94 -19.19
C MET A 348 6.71 -13.24 -19.39
N LEU A 349 7.68 -13.88 -20.07
CA LEU A 349 8.99 -13.29 -20.35
C LEU A 349 8.86 -12.05 -21.27
N GLY A 350 7.93 -12.07 -22.21
CA GLY A 350 7.58 -10.90 -23.01
C GLY A 350 7.11 -9.73 -22.14
N ASN A 351 6.16 -9.93 -21.24
CA ASN A 351 5.68 -8.90 -20.32
C ASN A 351 6.77 -8.44 -19.33
N VAL A 352 7.60 -9.35 -18.83
CA VAL A 352 8.78 -9.01 -18.01
C VAL A 352 9.69 -8.05 -18.76
N SER A 353 9.98 -8.32 -20.04
CA SER A 353 10.87 -7.46 -20.85
C SER A 353 10.29 -6.05 -21.02
N LYS A 354 8.98 -5.95 -21.29
CA LYS A 354 8.29 -4.66 -21.39
C LYS A 354 8.36 -3.88 -20.08
N ASN A 355 7.95 -4.49 -18.98
CA ASN A 355 7.92 -3.83 -17.66
C ASN A 355 9.33 -3.37 -17.20
N ILE A 356 10.39 -4.15 -17.46
CA ILE A 356 11.75 -3.73 -17.12
C ILE A 356 12.21 -2.57 -17.99
N VAL A 357 11.94 -2.62 -19.28
CA VAL A 357 12.43 -1.63 -20.22
C VAL A 357 11.68 -0.31 -20.09
N ASP A 358 10.40 -0.32 -19.72
CA ASP A 358 9.66 0.91 -19.42
C ASP A 358 10.31 1.72 -18.30
N GLU A 359 10.84 1.05 -17.27
CA GLU A 359 11.57 1.71 -16.18
C GLU A 359 12.94 2.26 -16.60
N MET A 360 13.45 1.88 -17.78
CA MET A 360 14.74 2.31 -18.27
C MET A 360 14.65 3.53 -19.20
N THR A 361 13.46 4.03 -19.52
CA THR A 361 13.28 5.17 -20.43
C THR A 361 13.84 6.47 -19.85
N ILE A 362 14.30 7.35 -20.73
CA ILE A 362 14.84 8.68 -20.41
C ILE A 362 14.28 9.71 -21.40
N PRO A 363 14.38 11.03 -21.14
CA PRO A 363 13.91 12.06 -22.06
C PRO A 363 14.82 12.20 -23.31
N TRP A 364 15.04 11.09 -24.00
CA TRP A 364 15.82 11.02 -25.24
C TRP A 364 15.21 9.96 -26.18
N ASP A 365 14.44 10.41 -27.17
CA ASP A 365 13.65 9.54 -28.05
C ASP A 365 14.47 8.52 -28.83
N ALA A 366 15.69 8.90 -29.29
CA ALA A 366 16.56 7.96 -30.01
C ALA A 366 16.98 6.78 -29.11
N PHE A 367 17.27 7.03 -27.83
CA PHE A 367 17.58 5.96 -26.88
C PHE A 367 16.34 5.09 -26.61
N ASN A 368 15.17 5.71 -26.40
CA ASN A 368 13.93 4.97 -26.16
C ASN A 368 13.56 4.12 -27.39
N SER A 369 13.78 4.61 -28.61
CA SER A 369 13.59 3.81 -29.83
C SER A 369 14.51 2.58 -29.89
N ILE A 370 15.77 2.70 -29.44
CA ILE A 370 16.67 1.55 -29.32
C ILE A 370 16.10 0.53 -28.32
N LEU A 371 15.61 0.98 -27.18
CA LEU A 371 14.97 0.12 -26.17
C LEU A 371 13.76 -0.62 -26.75
N THR A 372 12.87 0.08 -27.48
CA THR A 372 11.73 -0.54 -28.19
C THR A 372 12.20 -1.63 -29.14
N ASN A 373 13.23 -1.36 -29.96
CA ASN A 373 13.79 -2.35 -30.89
C ASN A 373 14.36 -3.57 -30.16
N CYS A 374 15.04 -3.37 -29.03
CA CYS A 374 15.55 -4.48 -28.22
C CYS A 374 14.42 -5.39 -27.72
N VAL A 375 13.31 -4.81 -27.22
CA VAL A 375 12.13 -5.58 -26.80
C VAL A 375 11.50 -6.29 -28.00
N GLN A 376 11.41 -5.64 -29.14
CA GLN A 376 10.87 -6.25 -30.38
C GLN A 376 11.70 -7.45 -30.84
N ILE A 377 13.03 -7.34 -30.84
CA ILE A 377 13.94 -8.45 -31.17
C ILE A 377 13.74 -9.60 -30.17
N PHE A 378 13.69 -9.29 -28.87
CA PHE A 378 13.48 -10.30 -27.84
C PHE A 378 12.12 -11.03 -28.00
N HIS A 379 11.05 -10.30 -28.30
CA HIS A 379 9.75 -10.90 -28.62
C HIS A 379 9.79 -11.80 -29.86
N GLY A 380 10.58 -11.39 -30.89
CA GLY A 380 10.83 -12.25 -32.07
C GLY A 380 11.54 -13.56 -31.71
N ILE A 381 12.52 -13.53 -30.81
CA ILE A 381 13.21 -14.73 -30.31
C ILE A 381 12.26 -15.63 -29.52
N LEU A 382 11.37 -15.05 -28.72
CA LEU A 382 10.37 -15.81 -27.95
C LEU A 382 9.24 -16.38 -28.81
N GLY A 383 9.08 -15.92 -30.05
CA GLY A 383 7.94 -16.29 -30.90
C GLY A 383 6.60 -15.72 -30.41
N VAL A 384 6.63 -14.62 -29.62
CA VAL A 384 5.45 -13.97 -29.07
C VAL A 384 5.26 -12.59 -29.74
N PRO A 385 4.10 -12.27 -30.32
CA PRO A 385 3.85 -10.95 -30.91
C PRO A 385 4.04 -9.85 -29.89
N LEU A 386 4.76 -8.76 -30.25
CA LEU A 386 4.94 -7.61 -29.38
C LEU A 386 3.61 -6.94 -29.02
N ASN A 387 2.76 -6.79 -30.04
CA ASN A 387 1.43 -6.16 -29.90
C ASN A 387 0.36 -7.24 -30.04
N SER A 388 0.02 -7.89 -28.93
CA SER A 388 -0.99 -8.95 -28.85
C SER A 388 -2.12 -8.52 -27.92
N GLN A 389 -3.37 -8.72 -28.33
CA GLN A 389 -4.54 -8.54 -27.46
C GLN A 389 -4.49 -9.42 -26.21
N GLU A 390 -3.80 -10.57 -26.30
CA GLU A 390 -3.67 -11.53 -25.19
C GLU A 390 -2.75 -11.02 -24.07
N THR A 391 -1.81 -10.12 -24.39
CA THR A 391 -0.76 -9.65 -23.46
C THR A 391 -0.72 -8.14 -23.27
N ASN A 392 -1.42 -7.36 -24.11
CA ASN A 392 -1.44 -5.90 -24.01
C ASN A 392 -2.83 -5.43 -23.57
N TYR A 393 -2.85 -4.57 -22.54
CA TYR A 393 -4.07 -3.95 -22.04
C TYR A 393 -4.70 -3.07 -23.13
N LEU A 394 -6.02 -3.22 -23.34
CA LEU A 394 -6.77 -2.50 -24.38
C LEU A 394 -6.17 -2.61 -25.80
N SER A 395 -5.37 -3.63 -26.08
CA SER A 395 -4.65 -3.78 -27.35
C SER A 395 -3.72 -2.61 -27.70
N MET A 396 -3.27 -1.86 -26.69
CA MET A 396 -2.37 -0.73 -26.91
C MET A 396 -1.05 -1.22 -27.51
N PRO A 397 -0.54 -0.55 -28.56
CA PRO A 397 0.75 -0.89 -29.10
C PRO A 397 1.86 -0.57 -28.11
N TYR A 398 2.82 -1.51 -27.95
CA TYR A 398 3.97 -1.28 -27.10
C TYR A 398 4.92 -0.27 -27.77
N GLN A 399 5.21 0.76 -27.02
CA GLN A 399 6.17 1.79 -27.41
C GLN A 399 6.79 2.39 -26.13
N THR A 400 8.10 2.43 -26.05
CA THR A 400 8.80 3.05 -24.94
C THR A 400 8.78 4.56 -25.07
N ASN A 401 8.07 5.22 -24.19
CA ASN A 401 8.03 6.67 -24.09
C ASN A 401 8.47 7.09 -22.69
N PHE A 402 9.29 8.13 -22.60
CA PHE A 402 9.53 8.76 -21.31
C PHE A 402 8.32 9.62 -20.97
N LEU A 403 7.61 9.21 -19.94
CA LEU A 403 6.50 9.96 -19.39
C LEU A 403 6.85 10.41 -17.97
N PHE A 404 6.36 11.56 -17.58
CA PHE A 404 6.58 12.12 -16.25
C PHE A 404 5.23 12.46 -15.62
N ALA A 405 4.47 11.41 -15.33
CA ALA A 405 3.12 11.46 -14.79
C ALA A 405 2.95 10.44 -13.66
N GLU A 406 1.91 10.60 -12.86
CA GLU A 406 1.64 9.73 -11.70
C GLU A 406 1.36 8.26 -12.05
N ASP A 407 1.01 7.96 -13.29
CA ASP A 407 0.74 6.60 -13.76
C ASP A 407 1.93 5.95 -14.45
N ASN A 408 2.89 6.76 -14.89
CA ASN A 408 3.99 6.29 -15.72
C ASN A 408 5.20 7.24 -15.62
N ALA A 409 5.92 7.14 -14.52
CA ALA A 409 7.16 7.89 -14.33
C ALA A 409 8.33 6.93 -14.16
N SER A 410 9.03 6.66 -15.26
CA SER A 410 10.19 5.77 -15.27
C SER A 410 11.36 6.33 -14.48
N SER A 411 12.23 5.44 -14.00
CA SER A 411 13.44 5.82 -13.27
C SER A 411 14.62 4.89 -13.59
N LEU A 412 15.36 5.21 -14.64
CA LEU A 412 16.57 4.48 -15.03
C LEU A 412 17.54 4.29 -13.86
N VAL A 413 17.70 5.31 -13.00
CA VAL A 413 18.61 5.22 -11.85
C VAL A 413 18.18 4.10 -10.90
N HIS A 414 16.87 3.99 -10.59
CA HIS A 414 16.37 2.93 -9.72
C HIS A 414 16.46 1.55 -10.39
N ALA A 415 16.16 1.45 -11.69
CA ALA A 415 16.33 0.22 -12.44
C ALA A 415 17.81 -0.27 -12.36
N LEU A 416 18.79 0.63 -12.54
CA LEU A 416 20.20 0.31 -12.44
C LEU A 416 20.62 -0.06 -11.00
N ILE A 417 20.11 0.63 -9.97
CA ILE A 417 20.37 0.30 -8.56
C ILE A 417 19.83 -1.10 -8.25
N ILE A 418 18.60 -1.43 -8.69
CA ILE A 418 17.97 -2.74 -8.48
C ILE A 418 18.81 -3.83 -9.16
N LEU A 419 19.13 -3.68 -10.46
CA LEU A 419 19.91 -4.65 -11.20
C LEU A 419 21.34 -4.80 -10.62
N GLY A 420 22.01 -3.68 -10.33
CA GLY A 420 23.33 -3.67 -9.72
C GLY A 420 23.38 -4.33 -8.35
N SER A 421 22.36 -4.08 -7.51
CA SER A 421 22.27 -4.71 -6.19
C SER A 421 21.99 -6.22 -6.28
N LEU A 422 21.22 -6.67 -7.27
CA LEU A 422 21.00 -8.10 -7.53
C LEU A 422 22.28 -8.79 -7.98
N VAL A 423 23.00 -8.18 -8.94
CA VAL A 423 24.31 -8.67 -9.41
C VAL A 423 25.30 -8.75 -8.24
N PHE A 424 25.43 -7.67 -7.46
CA PHE A 424 26.27 -7.64 -6.29
C PHE A 424 25.92 -8.75 -5.29
N PHE A 425 24.63 -9.00 -5.05
CA PHE A 425 24.15 -10.05 -4.15
C PHE A 425 24.53 -11.46 -4.65
N ILE A 426 24.47 -11.69 -5.96
CA ILE A 426 24.81 -12.99 -6.56
C ILE A 426 26.31 -13.28 -6.40
N PHE A 427 27.18 -12.31 -6.69
CA PHE A 427 28.63 -12.51 -6.70
C PHE A 427 29.28 -12.42 -5.31
N LYS A 428 28.71 -11.70 -4.37
CA LYS A 428 29.26 -11.59 -3.02
C LYS A 428 28.76 -12.68 -2.09
N ASN A 429 29.61 -13.68 -1.81
CA ASN A 429 29.22 -14.87 -1.04
C ASN A 429 29.11 -14.64 0.48
N LYS A 430 29.80 -13.64 1.04
CA LYS A 430 29.82 -13.39 2.48
C LYS A 430 29.25 -12.02 2.81
N PHE A 431 28.06 -12.03 3.43
CA PHE A 431 27.43 -10.82 3.91
C PHE A 431 26.42 -11.07 5.07
N PRO A 432 26.31 -10.15 6.05
CA PRO A 432 25.39 -10.32 7.18
C PRO A 432 23.96 -10.54 6.70
N HIS A 433 23.24 -11.43 7.36
CA HIS A 433 21.81 -11.69 7.08
C HIS A 433 21.49 -12.16 5.65
N ARG A 434 22.45 -12.77 4.93
CA ARG A 434 22.29 -13.23 3.55
C ARG A 434 21.00 -14.02 3.32
N GLN A 435 20.62 -14.91 4.23
CA GLN A 435 19.39 -15.69 4.11
C GLN A 435 18.11 -14.82 4.06
N LYS A 436 18.05 -13.76 4.89
CA LYS A 436 16.90 -12.84 4.90
C LYS A 436 16.84 -12.01 3.63
N ILE A 437 18.01 -11.59 3.14
CA ILE A 437 18.11 -10.82 1.90
C ILE A 437 17.77 -11.71 0.70
N PHE A 438 18.21 -12.97 0.72
CA PHE A 438 17.82 -13.97 -0.28
C PHE A 438 16.32 -14.17 -0.32
N LEU A 439 15.68 -14.29 0.85
CA LEU A 439 14.23 -14.40 0.95
C LEU A 439 13.53 -13.16 0.39
N TYR A 440 14.05 -11.97 0.70
CA TYR A 440 13.50 -10.71 0.20
C TYR A 440 13.59 -10.64 -1.34
N TRP A 441 14.79 -10.86 -1.91
CA TRP A 441 14.98 -10.87 -3.36
C TRP A 441 14.17 -11.98 -4.05
N GLY A 442 14.20 -13.19 -3.51
CA GLY A 442 13.41 -14.29 -4.05
C GLY A 442 11.91 -13.99 -4.04
N GLY A 443 11.40 -13.40 -2.96
CA GLY A 443 10.01 -12.97 -2.85
C GLY A 443 9.66 -11.91 -3.88
N LEU A 444 10.48 -10.87 -4.04
CA LEU A 444 10.24 -9.79 -5.02
C LEU A 444 10.28 -10.31 -6.46
N ILE A 445 11.30 -11.10 -6.82
CA ILE A 445 11.43 -11.67 -8.16
C ILE A 445 10.23 -12.57 -8.46
N PHE A 446 9.85 -13.45 -7.52
CA PHE A 446 8.69 -14.32 -7.71
C PHE A 446 7.39 -13.51 -7.88
N SER A 447 7.19 -12.48 -7.06
CA SER A 447 6.01 -11.60 -7.17
C SER A 447 5.96 -10.89 -8.52
N PHE A 448 7.09 -10.38 -9.00
CA PHE A 448 7.18 -9.70 -10.30
C PHE A 448 6.91 -10.66 -11.46
N LEU A 449 7.45 -11.89 -11.40
CA LEU A 449 7.16 -12.92 -12.39
C LEU A 449 5.69 -13.36 -12.35
N ALA A 450 5.12 -13.53 -11.16
CA ALA A 450 3.71 -13.87 -10.99
C ALA A 450 2.80 -12.76 -11.53
N TYR A 451 3.11 -11.50 -11.25
CA TYR A 451 2.38 -10.36 -11.81
C TYR A 451 2.44 -10.36 -13.35
N SER A 452 3.64 -10.48 -13.94
CA SER A 452 3.85 -10.52 -15.39
C SER A 452 3.22 -11.75 -16.06
N PHE A 453 3.01 -12.84 -15.31
CA PHE A 453 2.30 -14.04 -15.77
C PHE A 453 0.79 -13.83 -15.77
N LEU A 454 0.25 -13.19 -14.73
CA LEU A 454 -1.19 -13.07 -14.52
C LEU A 454 -1.80 -11.89 -15.29
N PHE A 455 -1.10 -10.78 -15.41
CA PHE A 455 -1.66 -9.51 -15.92
C PHE A 455 -1.03 -9.09 -17.24
N LYS A 456 -1.86 -8.48 -18.09
CA LYS A 456 -1.45 -7.80 -19.33
C LYS A 456 -0.55 -6.61 -19.00
N TRP A 457 0.38 -6.35 -19.92
CA TRP A 457 1.16 -5.12 -19.91
C TRP A 457 0.30 -3.94 -20.31
#